data_6abee4573aacd9a69b1273c33fe35cc3
#
_entry.id   6abee4573aacd9a69b1273c33fe35cc3
#
_cell.length_a   1.000
_cell.length_b   1.000
_cell.length_c   1.000
_cell.angle_alpha   90.00
_cell.angle_beta   90.00
_cell.angle_gamma   90.00
#
_symmetry.space_group_name_H-M   'P 1'
#
loop_
_entity.id
_entity.type
_entity.pdbx_description
1 polymer ?
#
loop_
_entity_poly.entity_id
_entity_poly.type
_entity_poly.pdbx_seq_one_letter_code
_entity_poly.pdbx_strand_id
1 'polypeptide(L)'
;MPKKISIHFEVNSEESGKRIDVIVSKRYPEFSRMQIKKFIELDFLSIDNQTISKASEKASIGSKINLSGLIDTEVEDLPEDIEIEIKKRTKDFIVINKAPGIVVHPGSGNRSGTILNSLLFNFPELADLPRAGIIHRLDKDTSGLMLSLIHI
;
A
#
# COMPACT_ATOMS: atom_id res chain seq x y z
N MET A 1 -2.46 15.81 2.71
CA MET A 1 -3.31 16.61 1.78
C MET A 1 -3.68 15.73 0.60
N PRO A 2 -4.93 15.73 0.15
CA PRO A 2 -5.31 14.89 -1.00
C PRO A 2 -4.52 15.31 -2.25
N LYS A 3 -3.92 14.35 -2.92
CA LYS A 3 -3.17 14.54 -4.16
C LYS A 3 -4.12 14.35 -5.34
N LYS A 4 -4.19 15.34 -6.23
CA LYS A 4 -4.95 15.20 -7.47
C LYS A 4 -4.16 14.32 -8.43
N ILE A 5 -4.77 13.23 -8.88
CA ILE A 5 -4.26 12.43 -10.00
C ILE A 5 -5.01 12.83 -11.27
N SER A 6 -4.27 12.95 -12.36
CA SER A 6 -4.84 13.15 -13.70
C SER A 6 -3.91 12.47 -14.70
N ILE A 7 -4.32 11.30 -15.17
CA ILE A 7 -3.57 10.46 -16.08
C ILE A 7 -4.46 10.16 -17.29
N HIS A 8 -3.90 10.36 -18.46
CA HIS A 8 -4.56 10.08 -19.73
C HIS A 8 -3.58 9.34 -20.65
N PHE A 9 -4.01 8.23 -21.22
CA PHE A 9 -3.24 7.52 -22.24
C PHE A 9 -4.13 6.67 -23.14
N GLU A 10 -3.57 6.28 -24.27
CA GLU A 10 -4.21 5.38 -25.24
C GLU A 10 -3.57 4.00 -25.17
N VAL A 11 -4.40 2.96 -25.26
CA VAL A 11 -3.97 1.55 -25.23
C VAL A 11 -3.27 1.20 -26.55
N ASN A 12 -2.06 0.69 -26.46
CA ASN A 12 -1.29 0.28 -27.62
C ASN A 12 -1.55 -1.19 -28.02
N SER A 13 -0.92 -1.65 -29.10
CA SER A 13 -1.09 -3.01 -29.62
C SER A 13 -0.64 -4.10 -28.64
N GLU A 14 0.41 -3.86 -27.85
CA GLU A 14 0.93 -4.82 -26.87
C GLU A 14 0.03 -4.98 -25.63
N GLU A 15 -0.77 -3.98 -25.36
CA GLU A 15 -1.67 -3.90 -24.20
C GLU A 15 -3.08 -4.38 -24.53
N SER A 16 -3.44 -4.38 -25.81
CA SER A 16 -4.77 -4.77 -26.28
C SER A 16 -5.19 -6.13 -25.78
N GLY A 17 -6.42 -6.23 -25.28
CA GLY A 17 -6.99 -7.45 -24.70
C GLY A 17 -6.51 -7.79 -23.28
N LYS A 18 -5.59 -7.01 -22.72
CA LYS A 18 -5.17 -7.18 -21.31
C LYS A 18 -6.15 -6.49 -20.37
N ARG A 19 -6.12 -6.94 -19.11
CA ARG A 19 -6.92 -6.36 -18.04
C ARG A 19 -6.43 -4.95 -17.72
N ILE A 20 -7.37 -4.05 -17.42
CA ILE A 20 -7.05 -2.65 -17.15
C ILE A 20 -6.14 -2.48 -15.93
N ASP A 21 -6.33 -3.27 -14.88
CA ASP A 21 -5.48 -3.23 -13.69
C ASP A 21 -4.01 -3.60 -13.99
N VAL A 22 -3.80 -4.49 -14.95
CA VAL A 22 -2.46 -4.88 -15.42
C VAL A 22 -1.83 -3.78 -16.28
N ILE A 23 -2.60 -3.18 -17.18
CA ILE A 23 -2.13 -2.12 -18.06
C ILE A 23 -1.68 -0.91 -17.23
N VAL A 24 -2.55 -0.44 -16.32
CA VAL A 24 -2.27 0.73 -15.49
C VAL A 24 -1.08 0.48 -14.56
N SER A 25 -1.02 -0.66 -13.86
CA SER A 25 0.10 -0.95 -12.94
C SER A 25 1.45 -1.12 -13.66
N LYS A 26 1.45 -1.56 -14.92
CA LYS A 26 2.67 -1.67 -15.71
C LYS A 26 3.18 -0.30 -16.17
N ARG A 27 2.28 0.60 -16.57
CA ARG A 27 2.64 1.97 -17.03
C ARG A 27 2.99 2.89 -15.87
N TYR A 28 2.35 2.69 -14.73
CA TYR A 28 2.48 3.52 -13.51
C TYR A 28 2.80 2.64 -12.32
N PRO A 29 4.07 2.21 -12.17
CA PRO A 29 4.50 1.28 -11.11
C PRO A 29 4.30 1.82 -9.68
N GLU A 30 4.12 3.14 -9.54
CA GLU A 30 3.77 3.79 -8.28
C GLU A 30 2.39 3.39 -7.76
N PHE A 31 1.51 2.85 -8.61
CA PHE A 31 0.20 2.37 -8.19
C PHE A 31 0.16 0.85 -8.11
N SER A 32 -0.08 0.33 -6.93
CA SER A 32 -0.35 -1.08 -6.73
C SER A 32 -1.69 -1.49 -7.38
N ARG A 33 -1.85 -2.75 -7.73
CA ARG A 33 -3.12 -3.27 -8.30
C ARG A 33 -4.29 -3.09 -7.33
N MET A 34 -4.05 -3.12 -6.02
CA MET A 34 -5.07 -2.84 -5.00
C MET A 34 -5.52 -1.37 -5.03
N GLN A 35 -4.58 -0.44 -5.20
CA GLN A 35 -4.91 0.98 -5.37
C GLN A 35 -5.71 1.22 -6.65
N ILE A 36 -5.33 0.59 -7.76
CA ILE A 36 -6.08 0.69 -9.03
C ILE A 36 -7.51 0.15 -8.87
N LYS A 37 -7.69 -0.97 -8.15
CA LYS A 37 -9.02 -1.49 -7.83
C LYS A 37 -9.84 -0.47 -7.04
N LYS A 38 -9.24 0.18 -6.04
CA LYS A 38 -9.89 1.24 -5.26
C LYS A 38 -10.25 2.46 -6.13
N PHE A 39 -9.41 2.83 -7.10
CA PHE A 39 -9.74 3.92 -8.04
C PHE A 39 -10.96 3.59 -8.90
N ILE A 40 -11.12 2.32 -9.29
CA ILE A 40 -12.30 1.85 -10.02
C ILE A 40 -13.55 1.91 -9.12
N GLU A 41 -13.45 1.45 -7.87
CA GLU A 41 -14.55 1.51 -6.90
C GLU A 41 -14.99 2.95 -6.55
N LEU A 42 -14.10 3.93 -6.75
CA LEU A 42 -14.37 5.37 -6.55
C LEU A 42 -14.76 6.09 -7.86
N ASP A 43 -15.00 5.37 -8.95
CA ASP A 43 -15.32 5.90 -10.27
C ASP A 43 -14.25 6.86 -10.86
N PHE A 44 -12.99 6.72 -10.41
CA PHE A 44 -11.88 7.56 -10.88
C PHE A 44 -11.29 7.08 -12.20
N LEU A 45 -11.56 5.84 -12.63
CA LEU A 45 -11.03 5.24 -13.84
C LEU A 45 -12.11 4.99 -14.86
N SER A 46 -11.89 5.48 -16.09
CA SER A 46 -12.79 5.28 -17.21
C SER A 46 -12.04 4.80 -18.46
N ILE A 47 -12.76 4.08 -19.32
CA ILE A 47 -12.37 3.66 -20.67
C ILE A 47 -13.32 4.31 -21.65
N ASP A 48 -12.80 5.05 -22.62
CA ASP A 48 -13.58 5.74 -23.66
C ASP A 48 -14.73 6.60 -23.07
N ASN A 49 -14.44 7.30 -21.97
CA ASN A 49 -15.35 8.13 -21.17
C ASN A 49 -16.46 7.35 -20.44
N GLN A 50 -16.39 6.03 -20.36
CA GLN A 50 -17.30 5.21 -19.56
C GLN A 50 -16.59 4.72 -18.30
N THR A 51 -17.16 4.98 -17.13
CA THR A 51 -16.66 4.42 -15.87
C THR A 51 -16.77 2.90 -15.89
N ILE A 52 -15.77 2.25 -15.36
CA ILE A 52 -15.70 0.79 -15.30
C ILE A 52 -15.96 0.30 -13.88
N SER A 53 -16.58 -0.85 -13.75
CA SER A 53 -16.92 -1.43 -12.42
C SER A 53 -15.99 -2.57 -12.01
N LYS A 54 -15.18 -3.10 -12.93
CA LYS A 54 -14.34 -4.28 -12.67
C LYS A 54 -12.90 -4.07 -13.12
N ALA A 55 -11.96 -4.35 -12.23
CA ALA A 55 -10.52 -4.31 -12.52
C ALA A 55 -10.08 -5.33 -13.58
N SER A 56 -10.89 -6.37 -13.80
CA SER A 56 -10.65 -7.40 -14.83
C SER A 56 -11.12 -7.00 -16.22
N GLU A 57 -11.74 -5.85 -16.38
CA GLU A 57 -12.19 -5.35 -17.68
C GLU A 57 -11.02 -5.20 -18.64
N LYS A 58 -11.26 -5.57 -19.91
CA LYS A 58 -10.22 -5.58 -20.93
C LYS A 58 -10.35 -4.34 -21.81
N ALA A 59 -9.22 -3.71 -22.07
CA ALA A 59 -9.18 -2.58 -22.99
C ALA A 59 -8.71 -3.04 -24.39
N SER A 60 -9.25 -2.43 -25.43
CA SER A 60 -8.88 -2.67 -26.82
C SER A 60 -7.83 -1.66 -27.30
N ILE A 61 -7.11 -1.98 -28.36
CA ILE A 61 -6.21 -1.02 -29.00
C ILE A 61 -6.96 0.27 -29.36
N GLY A 62 -6.33 1.42 -29.05
CA GLY A 62 -6.92 2.73 -29.30
C GLY A 62 -7.89 3.21 -28.21
N SER A 63 -8.27 2.37 -27.26
CA SER A 63 -9.12 2.82 -26.13
C SER A 63 -8.41 3.88 -25.32
N LYS A 64 -9.14 4.94 -24.98
CA LYS A 64 -8.65 6.06 -24.17
C LYS A 64 -8.91 5.80 -22.70
N ILE A 65 -7.84 5.68 -21.95
CA ILE A 65 -7.89 5.48 -20.49
C ILE A 65 -7.75 6.84 -19.81
N ASN A 66 -8.67 7.12 -18.91
CA ASN A 66 -8.63 8.31 -18.06
C ASN A 66 -8.70 7.88 -16.60
N LEU A 67 -7.70 8.24 -15.82
CA LEU A 67 -7.68 8.09 -14.37
C LEU A 67 -7.60 9.48 -13.75
N SER A 68 -8.69 9.97 -13.19
CA SER A 68 -8.75 11.28 -12.55
C SER A 68 -9.54 11.24 -11.26
N GLY A 69 -8.94 11.78 -10.19
CA GLY A 69 -9.57 11.83 -8.87
C GLY A 69 -8.69 12.49 -7.83
N LEU A 70 -9.26 12.67 -6.65
CA LEU A 70 -8.49 13.07 -5.47
C LEU A 70 -8.16 11.80 -4.69
N ILE A 71 -6.88 11.51 -4.62
CA ILE A 71 -6.41 10.44 -3.75
C ILE A 71 -6.04 11.07 -2.42
N ASP A 72 -6.60 10.57 -1.33
CA ASP A 72 -5.93 10.72 -0.06
C ASP A 72 -4.59 9.99 -0.23
N THR A 73 -3.52 10.77 -0.38
CA THR A 73 -2.17 10.22 -0.25
C THR A 73 -2.17 9.37 1.00
N GLU A 74 -1.64 8.18 0.85
CA GLU A 74 -1.51 7.20 1.92
C GLU A 74 -1.43 7.90 3.26
N VAL A 75 -2.25 7.47 4.20
CA VAL A 75 -2.08 7.88 5.59
C VAL A 75 -0.60 7.62 5.84
N GLU A 76 0.20 8.68 5.92
CA GLU A 76 1.59 8.56 6.33
C GLU A 76 1.52 7.72 7.59
N ASP A 77 2.26 6.62 7.60
CA ASP A 77 2.33 5.76 8.77
C ASP A 77 2.91 6.60 9.89
N LEU A 78 2.03 7.22 10.70
CA LEU A 78 2.42 8.17 11.72
C LEU A 78 3.04 7.42 12.89
N PRO A 79 4.16 7.93 13.44
CA PRO A 79 4.71 7.41 14.69
C PRO A 79 3.69 7.52 15.81
N GLU A 80 3.49 6.45 16.56
CA GLU A 80 2.62 6.44 17.74
C GLU A 80 3.34 5.80 18.94
N ASP A 81 3.19 6.43 20.10
CA ASP A 81 3.72 5.92 21.37
C ASP A 81 2.88 4.73 21.86
N ILE A 82 3.20 3.55 21.30
CA ILE A 82 2.57 2.29 21.64
C ILE A 82 3.63 1.40 22.28
N GLU A 83 3.35 0.90 23.46
CA GLU A 83 4.25 -0.02 24.14
C GLU A 83 4.34 -1.36 23.40
N ILE A 84 5.56 -1.72 22.98
CA ILE A 84 5.88 -3.02 22.41
C ILE A 84 7.09 -3.62 23.11
N GLU A 85 7.08 -4.93 23.29
CA GLU A 85 8.19 -5.62 23.95
C GLU A 85 9.33 -5.88 22.97
N ILE A 86 10.45 -5.16 23.15
CA ILE A 86 11.68 -5.40 22.39
C ILE A 86 12.52 -6.45 23.12
N LYS A 87 12.66 -7.63 22.51
CA LYS A 87 13.48 -8.72 23.07
C LYS A 87 14.97 -8.54 22.77
N LYS A 88 15.30 -7.97 21.62
CA LYS A 88 16.68 -7.75 21.20
C LYS A 88 16.77 -6.64 20.17
N ARG A 89 17.77 -5.80 20.28
CA ARG A 89 18.19 -4.85 19.24
C ARG A 89 19.66 -5.09 18.91
N THR A 90 19.96 -5.18 17.64
CA THR A 90 21.33 -5.21 17.11
C THR A 90 21.52 -4.00 16.19
N LYS A 91 22.67 -3.90 15.55
CA LYS A 91 22.90 -2.90 14.49
C LYS A 91 22.10 -3.20 13.20
N ASP A 92 21.68 -4.45 13.00
CA ASP A 92 21.11 -4.94 11.75
C ASP A 92 19.61 -5.22 11.85
N PHE A 93 19.10 -5.58 13.04
CA PHE A 93 17.69 -5.97 13.23
C PHE A 93 17.20 -5.78 14.66
N ILE A 94 15.87 -5.75 14.78
CA ILE A 94 15.11 -5.71 16.03
C ILE A 94 14.28 -6.98 16.13
N VAL A 95 14.27 -7.62 17.30
CA VAL A 95 13.36 -8.72 17.66
C VAL A 95 12.28 -8.18 18.57
N ILE A 96 11.03 -8.33 18.15
CA ILE A 96 9.84 -7.87 18.87
C ILE A 96 9.08 -9.10 19.35
N ASN A 97 8.60 -9.07 20.59
CA ASN A 97 7.59 -10.01 21.07
C ASN A 97 6.21 -9.36 20.91
N LYS A 98 5.52 -9.71 19.84
CA LYS A 98 4.19 -9.16 19.58
C LYS A 98 3.17 -9.73 20.56
N ALA A 99 2.48 -8.87 21.28
CA ALA A 99 1.31 -9.24 22.07
C ALA A 99 0.10 -9.57 21.14
N PRO A 100 -0.86 -10.40 21.61
CA PRO A 100 -2.13 -10.56 20.91
C PRO A 100 -2.95 -9.26 20.94
N GLY A 101 -3.82 -9.05 19.98
CA GLY A 101 -4.69 -7.88 19.87
C GLY A 101 -4.10 -6.70 19.10
N ILE A 102 -2.78 -6.70 18.80
CA ILE A 102 -2.12 -5.64 18.02
C ILE A 102 -1.94 -6.09 16.57
N VAL A 103 -2.30 -5.21 15.63
CA VAL A 103 -2.09 -5.42 14.20
C VAL A 103 -0.66 -5.02 13.83
N VAL A 104 -0.04 -5.72 12.89
CA VAL A 104 1.34 -5.46 12.47
C VAL A 104 1.45 -4.21 11.59
N HIS A 105 0.59 -4.10 10.57
CA HIS A 105 0.59 -2.99 9.62
C HIS A 105 -0.77 -2.29 9.58
N PRO A 106 -0.80 -0.98 9.32
CA PRO A 106 -2.04 -0.29 8.99
C PRO A 106 -2.75 -0.95 7.80
N GLY A 107 -4.06 -0.99 7.86
CA GLY A 107 -4.87 -1.60 6.81
C GLY A 107 -6.35 -1.27 6.95
N SER A 108 -7.19 -1.97 6.17
CA SER A 108 -8.64 -1.81 6.24
C SER A 108 -9.15 -2.11 7.65
N GLY A 109 -9.75 -1.11 8.30
CA GLY A 109 -10.28 -1.23 9.67
C GLY A 109 -9.28 -0.94 10.81
N ASN A 110 -7.97 -0.84 10.53
CA ASN A 110 -6.96 -0.47 11.52
C ASN A 110 -5.93 0.44 10.87
N ARG A 111 -6.18 1.75 10.86
CA ARG A 111 -5.30 2.74 10.24
C ARG A 111 -4.17 3.22 11.15
N SER A 112 -4.25 2.92 12.43
CA SER A 112 -3.35 3.34 13.50
C SER A 112 -3.28 2.27 14.58
N GLY A 113 -2.47 2.46 15.60
CA GLY A 113 -2.36 1.50 16.71
C GLY A 113 -1.63 0.22 16.33
N THR A 114 -0.68 0.25 15.40
CA THR A 114 -0.01 -0.94 14.87
C THR A 114 1.46 -1.05 15.34
N ILE A 115 2.04 -2.23 15.17
CA ILE A 115 3.48 -2.42 15.42
C ILE A 115 4.33 -1.46 14.58
N LEU A 116 3.93 -1.20 13.33
CA LEU A 116 4.62 -0.26 12.45
C LEU A 116 4.64 1.16 13.04
N ASN A 117 3.49 1.66 13.53
CA ASN A 117 3.42 2.98 14.15
C ASN A 117 4.33 3.08 15.38
N SER A 118 4.36 2.03 16.21
CA SER A 118 5.25 1.95 17.38
C SER A 118 6.72 1.91 16.98
N LEU A 119 7.07 1.15 15.95
CA LEU A 119 8.45 1.10 15.45
C LEU A 119 8.93 2.45 14.95
N LEU A 120 8.11 3.19 14.20
CA LEU A 120 8.45 4.53 13.73
C LEU A 120 8.62 5.53 14.87
N PHE A 121 7.88 5.38 15.98
CA PHE A 121 8.03 6.21 17.16
C PHE A 121 9.32 5.93 17.90
N ASN A 122 9.61 4.65 18.18
CA ASN A 122 10.78 4.24 18.94
C ASN A 122 12.09 4.28 18.14
N PHE A 123 12.00 4.16 16.81
CA PHE A 123 13.14 4.07 15.90
C PHE A 123 12.87 4.92 14.64
N PRO A 124 12.98 6.25 14.73
CA PRO A 124 12.68 7.15 13.59
C PRO A 124 13.49 6.85 12.33
N GLU A 125 14.68 6.25 12.48
CA GLU A 125 15.53 5.82 11.36
C GLU A 125 14.87 4.77 10.46
N LEU A 126 13.85 4.08 10.93
CA LEU A 126 13.10 3.09 10.14
C LEU A 126 12.15 3.72 9.13
N ALA A 127 11.91 5.02 9.20
CA ALA A 127 11.02 5.74 8.26
C ALA A 127 11.51 5.66 6.81
N ASP A 128 12.82 5.54 6.60
CA ASP A 128 13.42 5.42 5.26
C ASP A 128 13.32 3.99 4.69
N LEU A 129 12.87 3.02 5.50
CA LEU A 129 12.74 1.63 5.08
C LEU A 129 11.31 1.27 4.70
N PRO A 130 11.11 0.50 3.64
CA PRO A 130 9.80 -0.04 3.33
C PRO A 130 9.19 -0.77 4.53
N ARG A 131 7.97 -0.40 4.92
CA ARG A 131 7.24 -0.98 6.05
C ARG A 131 8.01 -0.92 7.39
N ALA A 132 8.77 0.14 7.61
CA ALA A 132 9.63 0.27 8.79
C ALA A 132 10.53 -0.96 9.03
N GLY A 133 11.02 -1.59 7.95
CA GLY A 133 11.89 -2.76 8.01
C GLY A 133 11.21 -4.08 8.36
N ILE A 134 9.89 -4.11 8.56
CA ILE A 134 9.14 -5.34 8.91
C ILE A 134 9.15 -6.30 7.71
N ILE A 135 9.69 -7.50 7.90
CA ILE A 135 9.88 -8.50 6.84
C ILE A 135 8.82 -9.60 6.80
N HIS A 136 8.07 -9.78 7.89
CA HIS A 136 6.97 -10.74 7.99
C HIS A 136 5.90 -10.23 8.95
N ARG A 137 4.79 -10.93 9.03
CA ARG A 137 3.68 -10.54 9.91
C ARG A 137 3.11 -11.73 10.68
N LEU A 138 2.49 -11.41 11.82
CA LEU A 138 1.60 -12.29 12.56
C LEU A 138 0.19 -11.68 12.51
N ASP A 139 -0.82 -12.52 12.64
CA ASP A 139 -2.21 -12.06 12.70
C ASP A 139 -2.47 -11.28 14.00
N LYS A 140 -3.57 -10.50 14.01
CA LYS A 140 -3.91 -9.60 15.12
C LYS A 140 -3.85 -10.32 16.48
N ASP A 141 -4.53 -11.46 16.58
CA ASP A 141 -4.70 -12.17 17.85
C ASP A 141 -3.61 -13.24 18.09
N THR A 142 -2.64 -13.35 17.19
CA THR A 142 -1.47 -14.21 17.33
C THR A 142 -0.35 -13.45 18.05
N SER A 143 0.20 -14.04 19.10
CA SER A 143 1.40 -13.57 19.78
C SER A 143 2.65 -14.28 19.27
N GLY A 144 3.81 -13.68 19.44
CA GLY A 144 5.07 -14.33 19.12
C GLY A 144 6.17 -13.38 18.65
N LEU A 145 7.30 -13.95 18.28
CA LEU A 145 8.47 -13.19 17.86
C LEU A 145 8.35 -12.72 16.42
N MET A 146 8.74 -11.49 16.19
CA MET A 146 8.84 -10.85 14.89
C MET A 146 10.20 -10.19 14.70
N LEU A 147 10.62 -10.10 13.45
CA LEU A 147 11.84 -9.43 13.04
C LEU A 147 11.51 -8.17 12.21
N SER A 148 12.22 -7.08 12.53
CA SER A 148 12.30 -5.89 11.71
C SER A 148 13.76 -5.56 11.43
N LEU A 149 14.10 -5.26 10.17
CA LEU A 149 15.44 -4.86 9.76
C LEU A 149 15.66 -3.38 10.08
N ILE A 150 16.90 -3.02 10.44
CA ILE A 150 17.29 -1.61 10.67
C ILE A 150 17.87 -0.99 9.40
N HIS A 151 18.40 -1.81 8.50
CA HIS A 151 18.88 -1.36 7.19
C HIS A 151 18.73 -2.50 6.16
N ILE A 152 18.66 -2.12 4.90
CA ILE A 152 18.63 -3.02 3.74
C ILE A 152 19.83 -2.72 2.85
#